data_57f55624814caf1dca13d795fe92e86e
#
_entry.id   57f55624814caf1dca13d795fe92e86e
#
_cell.length_a   1.000
_cell.length_b   1.000
_cell.length_c   1.000
_cell.angle_alpha   90.00
_cell.angle_beta   90.00
_cell.angle_gamma   90.00
#
_symmetry.space_group_name_H-M   'P 1'
#
loop_
_entity.id
_entity.type
_entity.pdbx_description
1 polymer ?
#
loop_
_entity_poly.entity_id
_entity_poly.type
_entity_poly.pdbx_seq_one_letter_code
_entity_poly.pdbx_strand_id
1 'polypeptide(L)'
;MTFFNQQVKIFADNQASIQAVSNPKSKSTIARSVFRLFLSNPNIHISRIKAHADYPGNEKADYLAKEAIRTGLPYNILLPVSYVKSQLRQLLIRDWQDTWKNGKTGRLVNKFLPIVSLHSQNWPPRELSIFFTEHGPFSTYLKRFRLAQGDNCNCEAVGSPLHYATECIFTLSYHLRTPLPAYFIPWRKSVIGNKTLRIKICDIVRFIHQNNDVFKIN
;
A
#
# COMPACT_ATOMS: atom_id res chain seq x y z
N MET A 1 -48.88 8.30 33.93
CA MET A 1 -49.30 8.58 32.55
C MET A 1 -48.37 7.81 31.63
N THR A 2 -48.85 6.75 31.05
CA THR A 2 -48.07 5.82 30.22
C THR A 2 -48.10 6.30 28.76
N PHE A 3 -46.99 6.80 28.29
CA PHE A 3 -46.77 7.22 26.88
C PHE A 3 -46.61 6.04 25.89
N PHE A 4 -47.17 4.87 26.20
CA PHE A 4 -46.84 3.61 25.53
C PHE A 4 -47.55 3.37 24.18
N ASN A 5 -48.34 4.33 23.66
CA ASN A 5 -49.05 4.13 22.38
C ASN A 5 -48.82 5.19 21.32
N GLN A 6 -47.81 6.04 21.49
CA GLN A 6 -47.50 7.08 20.50
C GLN A 6 -46.41 6.59 19.52
N GLN A 7 -46.71 6.65 18.23
CA GLN A 7 -45.77 6.32 17.17
C GLN A 7 -44.62 7.37 17.16
N VAL A 8 -43.39 6.89 17.33
CA VAL A 8 -42.19 7.74 17.31
C VAL A 8 -41.46 7.58 15.98
N LYS A 9 -41.22 8.68 15.28
CA LYS A 9 -40.45 8.70 14.04
C LYS A 9 -39.12 9.36 14.26
N ILE A 10 -38.04 8.62 14.03
CA ILE A 10 -36.68 9.11 14.08
C ILE A 10 -36.19 9.36 12.64
N PHE A 11 -35.74 10.57 12.37
CA PHE A 11 -35.18 10.93 11.06
C PHE A 11 -33.65 10.95 11.15
N ALA A 12 -32.98 10.35 10.16
CA ALA A 12 -31.52 10.37 10.03
C ALA A 12 -31.12 10.55 8.56
N ASP A 13 -30.08 11.30 8.33
CA ASP A 13 -29.55 11.57 6.99
C ASP A 13 -28.47 10.56 6.57
N ASN A 14 -27.81 9.91 7.53
CA ASN A 14 -26.77 8.93 7.27
C ASN A 14 -27.34 7.54 6.93
N GLN A 15 -27.35 7.22 5.64
CA GLN A 15 -27.86 5.94 5.12
C GLN A 15 -27.08 4.73 5.68
N ALA A 16 -25.77 4.84 5.85
CA ALA A 16 -24.96 3.72 6.37
C ALA A 16 -25.32 3.39 7.82
N SER A 17 -25.62 4.39 8.64
CA SER A 17 -26.10 4.20 10.01
C SER A 17 -27.47 3.52 10.04
N ILE A 18 -28.39 3.95 9.18
CA ILE A 18 -29.72 3.31 9.07
C ILE A 18 -29.57 1.84 8.67
N GLN A 19 -28.77 1.55 7.66
CA GLN A 19 -28.51 0.16 7.22
C GLN A 19 -27.85 -0.67 8.32
N ALA A 20 -26.92 -0.10 9.07
CA ALA A 20 -26.24 -0.79 10.16
C ALA A 20 -27.19 -1.17 11.30
N VAL A 21 -28.08 -0.26 11.71
CA VAL A 21 -29.05 -0.52 12.78
C VAL A 21 -30.25 -1.35 12.35
N SER A 22 -30.50 -1.50 11.04
CA SER A 22 -31.53 -2.38 10.48
C SER A 22 -31.01 -3.81 10.22
N ASN A 23 -29.70 -4.05 10.38
CA ASN A 23 -29.07 -5.34 10.10
C ASN A 23 -28.78 -6.12 11.41
N PRO A 24 -29.45 -7.27 11.64
CA PRO A 24 -29.21 -8.09 12.85
C PRO A 24 -27.78 -8.65 12.91
N LYS A 25 -27.10 -8.80 11.75
CA LYS A 25 -25.72 -9.30 11.62
C LYS A 25 -24.68 -8.18 11.57
N SER A 26 -25.05 -6.95 11.93
CA SER A 26 -24.10 -5.83 11.96
C SER A 26 -22.88 -6.15 12.83
N LYS A 27 -21.67 -5.80 12.35
CA LYS A 27 -20.44 -5.97 13.11
C LYS A 27 -20.34 -5.00 14.30
N SER A 28 -21.08 -3.89 14.28
CA SER A 28 -21.13 -2.93 15.36
C SER A 28 -22.00 -3.45 16.52
N THR A 29 -21.45 -3.49 17.72
CA THR A 29 -22.20 -3.84 18.94
C THR A 29 -23.31 -2.84 19.24
N ILE A 30 -23.04 -1.54 19.03
CA ILE A 30 -24.03 -0.46 19.20
C ILE A 30 -25.20 -0.64 18.22
N ALA A 31 -24.90 -0.86 16.94
CA ALA A 31 -25.96 -1.08 15.95
C ALA A 31 -26.84 -2.30 16.27
N ARG A 32 -26.26 -3.40 16.75
CA ARG A 32 -27.03 -4.57 17.22
C ARG A 32 -27.89 -4.27 18.45
N SER A 33 -27.40 -3.43 19.38
CA SER A 33 -28.18 -3.00 20.54
C SER A 33 -29.36 -2.15 20.11
N VAL A 34 -29.16 -1.20 19.19
CA VAL A 34 -30.25 -0.38 18.63
C VAL A 34 -31.24 -1.24 17.86
N PHE A 35 -30.79 -2.23 17.06
CA PHE A 35 -31.65 -3.17 16.38
C PHE A 35 -32.58 -3.92 17.36
N ARG A 36 -32.04 -4.41 18.50
CA ARG A 36 -32.83 -5.07 19.56
C ARG A 36 -33.85 -4.13 20.17
N LEU A 37 -33.49 -2.87 20.39
CA LEU A 37 -34.44 -1.86 20.88
C LEU A 37 -35.61 -1.64 19.90
N PHE A 38 -35.37 -1.61 18.61
CA PHE A 38 -36.44 -1.51 17.60
C PHE A 38 -37.36 -2.75 17.61
N LEU A 39 -36.78 -3.94 17.78
CA LEU A 39 -37.59 -5.16 17.92
C LEU A 39 -38.48 -5.16 19.16
N SER A 40 -37.99 -4.62 20.28
CA SER A 40 -38.73 -4.52 21.52
C SER A 40 -39.74 -3.37 21.54
N ASN A 41 -39.66 -2.42 20.62
CA ASN A 41 -40.49 -1.22 20.56
C ASN A 41 -40.98 -0.97 19.12
N PRO A 42 -41.96 -1.73 18.64
CA PRO A 42 -42.43 -1.67 17.26
C PRO A 42 -43.08 -0.34 16.85
N ASN A 43 -43.38 0.52 17.81
CA ASN A 43 -43.90 1.87 17.60
C ASN A 43 -42.78 2.89 17.23
N ILE A 44 -41.53 2.51 17.28
CA ILE A 44 -40.41 3.37 16.90
C ILE A 44 -39.97 3.04 15.46
N HIS A 45 -40.03 4.03 14.57
CA HIS A 45 -39.65 3.90 13.18
C HIS A 45 -38.47 4.83 12.87
N ILE A 46 -37.51 4.32 12.10
CA ILE A 46 -36.42 5.15 11.57
C ILE A 46 -36.68 5.42 10.07
N SER A 47 -36.50 6.66 9.65
CA SER A 47 -36.70 7.10 8.26
C SER A 47 -35.52 7.92 7.79
N ARG A 48 -35.14 7.74 6.51
CA ARG A 48 -34.10 8.55 5.90
C ARG A 48 -34.64 9.90 5.49
N ILE A 49 -33.84 10.94 5.72
CA ILE A 49 -33.97 12.26 5.08
C ILE A 49 -32.73 12.57 4.26
N LYS A 50 -32.81 13.56 3.39
CA LYS A 50 -31.65 14.00 2.62
C LYS A 50 -30.80 14.93 3.50
N ALA A 51 -29.50 14.69 3.53
CA ALA A 51 -28.57 15.58 4.21
C ALA A 51 -28.54 16.99 3.54
N HIS A 52 -28.36 18.02 4.34
CA HIS A 52 -28.25 19.42 3.90
C HIS A 52 -29.41 19.84 2.97
N ALA A 53 -30.62 19.48 3.32
CA ALA A 53 -31.83 19.81 2.56
C ALA A 53 -32.80 20.69 3.39
N ASP A 54 -32.24 21.56 4.22
CA ASP A 54 -32.94 22.55 5.04
C ASP A 54 -34.04 21.99 5.97
N TYR A 55 -33.88 20.74 6.42
CA TYR A 55 -34.70 20.19 7.48
C TYR A 55 -34.29 20.77 8.84
N PRO A 56 -35.11 21.67 9.46
CA PRO A 56 -34.69 22.41 10.68
C PRO A 56 -34.24 21.50 11.82
N GLY A 57 -34.88 20.34 11.99
CA GLY A 57 -34.53 19.37 13.03
C GLY A 57 -33.15 18.74 12.77
N ASN A 58 -32.82 18.43 11.51
CA ASN A 58 -31.52 17.84 11.15
C ASN A 58 -30.39 18.87 11.27
N GLU A 59 -30.62 20.11 10.81
CA GLU A 59 -29.64 21.18 10.93
C GLU A 59 -29.39 21.52 12.42
N LYS A 60 -30.41 21.50 13.26
CA LYS A 60 -30.26 21.69 14.69
C LYS A 60 -29.51 20.54 15.35
N ALA A 61 -29.75 19.30 14.95
CA ALA A 61 -29.03 18.13 15.46
C ALA A 61 -27.54 18.19 15.06
N ASP A 62 -27.23 18.56 13.82
CA ASP A 62 -25.84 18.75 13.34
C ASP A 62 -25.13 19.86 14.11
N TYR A 63 -25.82 21.00 14.31
CA TYR A 63 -25.30 22.09 15.15
C TYR A 63 -24.97 21.63 16.57
N LEU A 64 -25.91 20.93 17.23
CA LEU A 64 -25.72 20.43 18.60
C LEU A 64 -24.61 19.40 18.69
N ALA A 65 -24.47 18.53 17.68
CA ALA A 65 -23.37 17.57 17.63
C ALA A 65 -22.00 18.27 17.50
N LYS A 66 -21.90 19.29 16.68
CA LYS A 66 -20.68 20.12 16.57
C LYS A 66 -20.38 20.88 17.87
N GLU A 67 -21.42 21.45 18.50
CA GLU A 67 -21.26 22.15 19.77
C GLU A 67 -20.82 21.21 20.90
N ALA A 68 -21.34 19.98 20.96
CA ALA A 68 -20.96 18.98 21.94
C ALA A 68 -19.47 18.57 21.84
N ILE A 69 -18.84 18.68 20.68
CA ILE A 69 -17.38 18.46 20.54
C ILE A 69 -16.61 19.53 21.33
N ARG A 70 -17.12 20.77 21.36
CA ARG A 70 -16.45 21.90 22.00
C ARG A 70 -16.78 22.05 23.48
N THR A 71 -18.04 21.82 23.85
CA THR A 71 -18.57 22.12 25.18
C THR A 71 -19.07 20.89 25.94
N GLY A 72 -19.14 19.73 25.29
CA GLY A 72 -19.65 18.50 25.89
C GLY A 72 -18.70 17.92 26.95
N LEU A 73 -19.27 17.17 27.89
CA LEU A 73 -18.49 16.43 28.86
C LEU A 73 -17.76 15.27 28.22
N PRO A 74 -16.47 15.04 28.56
CA PRO A 74 -15.75 13.87 28.09
C PRO A 74 -16.44 12.58 28.50
N TYR A 75 -16.79 11.74 27.53
CA TYR A 75 -17.38 10.44 27.81
C TYR A 75 -16.39 9.31 27.47
N ASN A 76 -16.14 8.46 28.45
CA ASN A 76 -15.14 7.40 28.30
C ASN A 76 -15.80 6.20 27.64
N ILE A 77 -15.51 6.01 26.35
CA ILE A 77 -15.95 4.84 25.58
C ILE A 77 -14.74 4.02 25.13
N LEU A 78 -14.93 2.70 25.07
CA LEU A 78 -13.92 1.83 24.48
C LEU A 78 -13.70 2.21 23.01
N LEU A 79 -12.45 2.48 22.66
CA LEU A 79 -12.08 2.84 21.31
C LEU A 79 -12.47 1.72 20.33
N PRO A 80 -13.11 2.03 19.20
CA PRO A 80 -13.39 1.05 18.15
C PRO A 80 -12.11 0.35 17.68
N VAL A 81 -12.15 -0.95 17.49
CA VAL A 81 -11.00 -1.74 17.02
C VAL A 81 -10.48 -1.19 15.67
N SER A 82 -11.36 -0.68 14.80
CA SER A 82 -10.98 -0.03 13.55
C SER A 82 -10.13 1.22 13.76
N TYR A 83 -10.47 2.03 14.77
CA TYR A 83 -9.68 3.22 15.13
C TYR A 83 -8.27 2.82 15.63
N VAL A 84 -8.21 1.88 16.58
CA VAL A 84 -6.92 1.38 17.10
C VAL A 84 -6.05 0.82 15.97
N LYS A 85 -6.63 -0.01 15.08
CA LYS A 85 -5.92 -0.52 13.90
C LYS A 85 -5.43 0.59 12.98
N SER A 86 -6.21 1.66 12.80
CA SER A 86 -5.80 2.81 11.98
C SER A 86 -4.59 3.53 12.59
N GLN A 87 -4.61 3.78 13.90
CA GLN A 87 -3.50 4.41 14.62
C GLN A 87 -2.23 3.54 14.54
N LEU A 88 -2.36 2.25 14.81
CA LEU A 88 -1.22 1.31 14.71
C LEU A 88 -0.63 1.25 13.31
N ARG A 89 -1.46 1.27 12.26
CA ARG A 89 -0.98 1.32 10.88
C ARG A 89 -0.21 2.61 10.56
N GLN A 90 -0.68 3.75 11.05
CA GLN A 90 0.01 5.02 10.86
C GLN A 90 1.37 5.04 11.57
N LEU A 91 1.44 4.53 12.80
CA LEU A 91 2.70 4.39 13.52
C LEU A 91 3.65 3.45 12.77
N LEU A 92 3.18 2.27 12.36
CA LEU A 92 3.97 1.30 11.59
C LEU A 92 4.57 1.90 10.31
N ILE A 93 3.77 2.62 9.52
CA ILE A 93 4.26 3.26 8.30
C ILE A 93 5.31 4.32 8.61
N ARG A 94 5.12 5.09 9.67
CA ARG A 94 6.08 6.13 10.09
C ARG A 94 7.42 5.50 10.47
N ASP A 95 7.41 4.53 11.37
CA ASP A 95 8.62 3.84 11.82
C ASP A 95 9.33 3.12 10.68
N TRP A 96 8.55 2.48 9.78
CA TRP A 96 9.11 1.84 8.60
C TRP A 96 9.72 2.88 7.65
N GLN A 97 9.07 4.01 7.43
CA GLN A 97 9.59 5.09 6.59
C GLN A 97 10.90 5.67 7.16
N ASP A 98 10.98 5.86 8.46
CA ASP A 98 12.18 6.36 9.12
C ASP A 98 13.33 5.34 9.03
N THR A 99 13.05 4.07 9.29
CA THR A 99 14.03 2.99 9.13
C THR A 99 14.48 2.87 7.67
N TRP A 100 13.55 2.98 6.71
CA TRP A 100 13.84 2.94 5.28
C TRP A 100 14.67 4.12 4.80
N LYS A 101 14.42 5.30 5.32
CA LYS A 101 15.16 6.53 5.01
C LYS A 101 16.58 6.51 5.60
N ASN A 102 16.74 6.09 6.83
CA ASN A 102 17.97 6.23 7.62
C ASN A 102 18.79 4.94 7.72
N GLY A 103 18.22 3.78 7.36
CA GLY A 103 18.87 2.47 7.46
C GLY A 103 20.10 2.34 6.56
N LYS A 104 20.99 1.42 6.92
CA LYS A 104 22.23 1.15 6.18
C LYS A 104 22.04 0.21 4.98
N THR A 105 20.99 -0.60 4.99
CA THR A 105 20.68 -1.59 3.94
C THR A 105 19.70 -1.05 2.90
N GLY A 106 19.63 -1.67 1.73
CA GLY A 106 18.68 -1.31 0.68
C GLY A 106 18.87 0.07 0.06
N ARG A 107 20.02 0.70 0.24
CA ARG A 107 20.30 2.08 -0.21
C ARG A 107 20.12 2.30 -1.70
N LEU A 108 20.45 1.30 -2.50
CA LEU A 108 20.24 1.36 -3.94
C LEU A 108 18.75 1.43 -4.28
N VAL A 109 17.95 0.57 -3.67
CA VAL A 109 16.49 0.52 -3.88
C VAL A 109 15.82 1.79 -3.35
N ASN A 110 16.26 2.30 -2.20
CA ASN A 110 15.77 3.54 -1.61
C ASN A 110 15.91 4.75 -2.56
N LYS A 111 16.97 4.81 -3.39
CA LYS A 111 17.16 5.91 -4.35
C LYS A 111 16.04 6.04 -5.39
N PHE A 112 15.38 4.96 -5.75
CA PHE A 112 14.29 4.98 -6.74
C PHE A 112 12.92 4.62 -6.16
N LEU A 113 12.85 3.99 -4.99
CA LEU A 113 11.64 3.74 -4.22
C LEU A 113 11.78 4.32 -2.79
N PRO A 114 11.77 5.65 -2.63
CA PRO A 114 12.02 6.28 -1.33
C PRO A 114 10.85 6.22 -0.36
N ILE A 115 9.63 5.98 -0.87
CA ILE A 115 8.39 6.00 -0.06
C ILE A 115 7.92 4.58 0.16
N VAL A 116 7.66 4.23 1.42
CA VAL A 116 7.05 2.97 1.82
C VAL A 116 5.52 3.04 1.74
N SER A 117 4.88 1.91 1.45
CA SER A 117 3.41 1.82 1.38
C SER A 117 2.93 0.44 1.82
N LEU A 118 1.82 0.38 2.56
CA LEU A 118 1.14 -0.87 2.90
C LEU A 118 0.27 -1.42 1.77
N HIS A 119 0.00 -0.62 0.76
CA HIS A 119 -0.65 -1.14 -0.44
C HIS A 119 0.39 -1.95 -1.20
N SER A 120 0.06 -3.21 -1.48
CA SER A 120 0.86 -4.01 -2.39
C SER A 120 0.86 -3.31 -3.74
N GLN A 121 1.80 -2.42 -3.95
CA GLN A 121 2.25 -2.14 -5.29
C GLN A 121 2.65 -3.49 -5.84
N ASN A 122 2.11 -3.91 -6.98
CA ASN A 122 2.48 -5.16 -7.61
C ASN A 122 4.01 -5.27 -7.55
N TRP A 123 4.50 -6.02 -6.56
CA TRP A 123 5.93 -6.19 -6.36
C TRP A 123 6.46 -6.77 -7.68
N PRO A 124 7.52 -6.23 -8.22
CA PRO A 124 8.02 -6.69 -9.50
C PRO A 124 8.36 -8.18 -9.43
N PRO A 125 8.26 -8.90 -10.55
CA PRO A 125 8.73 -10.28 -10.65
C PRO A 125 10.11 -10.44 -10.02
N ARG A 126 10.44 -11.67 -9.58
CA ARG A 126 11.70 -12.00 -8.91
C ARG A 126 12.91 -11.49 -9.70
N GLU A 127 12.90 -11.66 -11.00
CA GLU A 127 13.99 -11.25 -11.90
C GLU A 127 14.22 -9.73 -11.88
N LEU A 128 13.15 -8.94 -11.84
CA LEU A 128 13.28 -7.49 -11.69
C LEU A 128 13.85 -7.10 -10.33
N SER A 129 13.41 -7.79 -9.27
CA SER A 129 13.97 -7.57 -7.92
C SER A 129 15.48 -7.87 -7.92
N ILE A 130 15.89 -9.00 -8.49
CA ILE A 130 17.30 -9.38 -8.67
C ILE A 130 18.07 -8.29 -9.40
N PHE A 131 17.54 -7.82 -10.53
CA PHE A 131 18.20 -6.81 -11.34
C PHE A 131 18.36 -5.48 -10.61
N PHE A 132 17.27 -4.99 -10.00
CA PHE A 132 17.29 -3.67 -9.36
C PHE A 132 17.98 -3.63 -8.00
N THR A 133 18.05 -4.75 -7.30
CA THR A 133 18.84 -4.87 -6.06
C THR A 133 20.31 -5.18 -6.35
N GLU A 134 20.62 -5.57 -7.59
CA GLU A 134 21.91 -6.07 -8.03
C GLU A 134 22.36 -7.36 -7.32
N HIS A 135 21.41 -8.07 -6.67
CA HIS A 135 21.63 -9.32 -5.93
C HIS A 135 21.26 -10.50 -6.82
N GLY A 136 22.18 -10.92 -7.69
CA GLY A 136 21.88 -12.00 -8.63
C GLY A 136 23.09 -12.59 -9.32
N PRO A 137 22.91 -13.25 -10.45
CA PRO A 137 23.97 -13.88 -11.23
C PRO A 137 24.78 -12.83 -11.99
N PHE A 138 25.33 -11.88 -11.27
CA PHE A 138 26.14 -10.81 -11.82
C PHE A 138 27.56 -10.94 -11.27
N SER A 139 28.59 -10.89 -12.12
CA SER A 139 29.98 -11.08 -11.70
C SER A 139 30.38 -10.10 -10.58
N THR A 140 29.93 -8.86 -10.65
CA THR A 140 30.16 -7.85 -9.61
C THR A 140 29.57 -8.24 -8.26
N TYR A 141 28.37 -8.85 -8.24
CA TYR A 141 27.75 -9.33 -7.01
C TYR A 141 28.50 -10.56 -6.46
N LEU A 142 28.79 -11.52 -7.32
CA LEU A 142 29.46 -12.76 -6.92
C LEU A 142 30.85 -12.48 -6.33
N LYS A 143 31.64 -11.60 -6.95
CA LYS A 143 32.93 -11.16 -6.41
C LYS A 143 32.79 -10.51 -5.04
N ARG A 144 31.80 -9.62 -4.88
CA ARG A 144 31.55 -8.92 -3.60
C ARG A 144 31.31 -9.90 -2.45
N PHE A 145 30.69 -11.03 -2.70
CA PHE A 145 30.42 -12.08 -1.72
C PHE A 145 31.44 -13.23 -1.76
N ARG A 146 32.55 -13.07 -2.48
CA ARG A 146 33.61 -14.07 -2.62
C ARG A 146 33.12 -15.40 -3.24
N LEU A 147 32.09 -15.34 -4.06
CA LEU A 147 31.55 -16.46 -4.81
C LEU A 147 32.19 -16.60 -6.19
N ALA A 148 32.93 -15.59 -6.64
CA ALA A 148 33.74 -15.59 -7.86
C ALA A 148 35.05 -14.83 -7.62
N GLN A 149 36.08 -15.17 -8.38
CA GLN A 149 37.41 -14.53 -8.28
C GLN A 149 37.45 -13.14 -8.96
N GLY A 150 36.68 -12.98 -10.03
CA GLY A 150 36.65 -11.75 -10.84
C GLY A 150 35.25 -11.12 -10.87
N ASP A 151 35.18 -9.85 -11.26
CA ASP A 151 33.94 -9.09 -11.51
C ASP A 151 33.66 -8.90 -13.00
N ASN A 152 34.49 -9.48 -13.87
CA ASN A 152 34.31 -9.37 -15.30
C ASN A 152 33.39 -10.47 -15.84
N CYS A 153 32.62 -10.09 -16.87
CA CYS A 153 31.93 -11.00 -17.75
C CYS A 153 32.94 -11.66 -18.72
N ASN A 154 32.58 -12.76 -19.37
CA ASN A 154 33.39 -13.37 -20.44
C ASN A 154 33.68 -12.44 -21.65
N CYS A 155 32.93 -11.34 -21.81
CA CYS A 155 33.25 -10.31 -22.79
C CYS A 155 34.31 -9.31 -22.30
N GLU A 156 34.99 -9.61 -21.18
CA GLU A 156 36.06 -8.82 -20.53
C GLU A 156 35.60 -7.53 -19.84
N ALA A 157 34.37 -7.05 -20.08
CA ALA A 157 33.81 -5.90 -19.39
C ALA A 157 33.31 -6.25 -17.99
N VAL A 158 33.18 -5.25 -17.11
CA VAL A 158 32.66 -5.42 -15.74
C VAL A 158 31.23 -5.93 -15.76
N GLY A 159 30.99 -7.13 -15.21
CA GLY A 159 29.73 -7.84 -15.26
C GLY A 159 28.69 -7.29 -14.26
N SER A 160 28.30 -6.03 -14.45
CA SER A 160 27.23 -5.39 -13.69
C SER A 160 25.85 -5.64 -14.30
N PRO A 161 24.74 -5.53 -13.55
CA PRO A 161 23.39 -5.61 -14.13
C PRO A 161 23.18 -4.64 -15.31
N LEU A 162 23.72 -3.43 -15.21
CA LEU A 162 23.65 -2.43 -16.28
C LEU A 162 24.37 -2.91 -17.53
N HIS A 163 25.58 -3.43 -17.39
CA HIS A 163 26.35 -4.00 -18.49
C HIS A 163 25.54 -5.04 -19.27
N TYR A 164 24.94 -6.01 -18.57
CA TYR A 164 24.11 -7.03 -19.22
C TYR A 164 22.86 -6.46 -19.87
N ALA A 165 22.34 -5.35 -19.41
CA ALA A 165 21.13 -4.75 -19.97
C ALA A 165 21.42 -3.81 -21.16
N THR A 166 22.66 -3.38 -21.38
CA THR A 166 22.95 -2.29 -22.33
C THR A 166 24.16 -2.48 -23.21
N GLU A 167 25.12 -3.34 -22.86
CA GLU A 167 26.45 -3.35 -23.50
C GLU A 167 26.97 -4.76 -23.83
N CYS A 168 26.58 -5.79 -23.07
CA CYS A 168 27.14 -7.12 -23.20
C CYS A 168 26.82 -7.78 -24.54
N ILE A 169 27.84 -8.22 -25.29
CA ILE A 169 27.67 -8.89 -26.58
C ILE A 169 26.82 -10.16 -26.49
N PHE A 170 26.86 -10.86 -25.35
CA PHE A 170 26.07 -12.09 -25.14
C PHE A 170 24.58 -11.84 -24.88
N THR A 171 24.18 -10.61 -24.55
CA THR A 171 22.78 -10.23 -24.31
C THR A 171 22.25 -9.20 -25.31
N LEU A 172 22.90 -9.03 -26.43
CA LEU A 172 22.63 -8.00 -27.45
C LEU A 172 21.14 -7.94 -27.86
N SER A 173 20.49 -9.10 -28.02
CA SER A 173 19.07 -9.20 -28.42
C SER A 173 18.10 -8.55 -27.42
N TYR A 174 18.51 -8.36 -26.17
CA TYR A 174 17.70 -7.82 -25.09
C TYR A 174 18.04 -6.38 -24.76
N HIS A 175 19.05 -5.77 -25.37
CA HIS A 175 19.58 -4.48 -24.96
C HIS A 175 18.51 -3.40 -24.85
N LEU A 176 18.68 -2.63 -23.82
CA LEU A 176 18.06 -1.33 -23.60
C LEU A 176 19.08 -0.22 -23.94
N ARG A 177 18.56 0.97 -24.19
CA ARG A 177 19.46 2.13 -24.39
C ARG A 177 20.22 2.44 -23.12
N THR A 178 21.54 2.59 -23.23
CA THR A 178 22.42 2.95 -22.13
C THR A 178 22.06 4.36 -21.59
N PRO A 179 21.77 4.50 -20.31
CA PRO A 179 21.50 5.82 -19.72
C PRO A 179 22.81 6.59 -19.53
N LEU A 180 22.76 7.90 -19.72
CA LEU A 180 23.82 8.75 -19.22
C LEU A 180 23.88 8.69 -17.68
N PRO A 181 25.07 8.83 -17.03
CA PRO A 181 25.20 8.69 -15.59
C PRO A 181 24.23 9.57 -14.77
N ALA A 182 24.01 10.81 -15.22
CA ALA A 182 23.05 11.73 -14.58
C ALA A 182 21.59 11.26 -14.62
N TYR A 183 21.23 10.40 -15.59
CA TYR A 183 19.87 9.91 -15.78
C TYR A 183 19.66 8.47 -15.31
N PHE A 184 20.60 7.89 -14.59
CA PHE A 184 20.53 6.50 -14.14
C PHE A 184 19.30 6.21 -13.26
N ILE A 185 18.97 7.10 -12.31
CA ILE A 185 17.77 6.93 -11.46
C ILE A 185 16.46 7.13 -12.24
N PRO A 186 16.28 8.17 -13.06
CA PRO A 186 15.13 8.29 -13.96
C PRO A 186 14.97 7.07 -14.89
N TRP A 187 16.06 6.55 -15.45
CA TRP A 187 16.04 5.36 -16.31
C TRP A 187 15.49 4.13 -15.57
N ARG A 188 15.98 3.87 -14.35
CA ARG A 188 15.46 2.78 -13.49
C ARG A 188 13.96 2.92 -13.25
N LYS A 189 13.47 4.13 -12.93
CA LYS A 189 12.04 4.40 -12.75
C LYS A 189 11.24 4.15 -14.03
N SER A 190 11.76 4.56 -15.17
CA SER A 190 11.14 4.30 -16.48
C SER A 190 11.04 2.81 -16.79
N VAL A 191 12.11 2.04 -16.53
CA VAL A 191 12.09 0.58 -16.73
C VAL A 191 11.05 -0.08 -15.82
N ILE A 192 10.95 0.31 -14.55
CA ILE A 192 9.94 -0.22 -13.63
C ILE A 192 8.52 0.14 -14.09
N GLY A 193 8.32 1.35 -14.60
CA GLY A 193 7.01 1.84 -15.06
C GLY A 193 6.53 1.24 -16.38
N ASN A 194 7.44 0.71 -17.21
CA ASN A 194 7.11 0.24 -18.55
C ASN A 194 7.08 -1.29 -18.65
N LYS A 195 5.94 -1.86 -19.04
CA LYS A 195 5.73 -3.31 -19.15
C LYS A 195 6.73 -3.99 -20.08
N THR A 196 6.97 -3.41 -21.27
CA THR A 196 7.87 -3.98 -22.27
C THR A 196 9.32 -4.02 -21.78
N LEU A 197 9.79 -2.92 -21.15
CA LEU A 197 11.14 -2.86 -20.61
C LEU A 197 11.32 -3.84 -19.45
N ARG A 198 10.29 -4.02 -18.61
CA ARG A 198 10.32 -5.03 -17.54
C ARG A 198 10.47 -6.45 -18.09
N ILE A 199 9.76 -6.79 -19.16
CA ILE A 199 9.86 -8.11 -19.80
C ILE A 199 11.29 -8.33 -20.28
N LYS A 200 11.91 -7.38 -20.99
CA LYS A 200 13.29 -7.48 -21.44
C LYS A 200 14.27 -7.73 -20.29
N ILE A 201 14.13 -7.02 -19.19
CA ILE A 201 14.98 -7.25 -18.00
C ILE A 201 14.78 -8.65 -17.42
N CYS A 202 13.54 -9.13 -17.34
CA CYS A 202 13.27 -10.49 -16.88
C CYS A 202 13.94 -11.52 -17.79
N ASP A 203 13.87 -11.31 -19.09
CA ASP A 203 14.45 -12.23 -20.07
C ASP A 203 15.99 -12.24 -20.00
N ILE A 204 16.63 -11.07 -19.78
CA ILE A 204 18.07 -10.99 -19.54
C ILE A 204 18.45 -11.84 -18.29
N VAL A 205 17.77 -11.64 -17.17
CA VAL A 205 18.10 -12.35 -15.92
C VAL A 205 17.90 -13.86 -16.09
N ARG A 206 16.81 -14.29 -16.75
CA ARG A 206 16.57 -15.72 -17.06
C ARG A 206 17.64 -16.29 -17.99
N PHE A 207 17.99 -15.54 -19.04
CA PHE A 207 19.02 -15.96 -20.00
C PHE A 207 20.38 -16.14 -19.30
N ILE A 208 20.79 -15.21 -18.43
CA ILE A 208 22.02 -15.34 -17.65
C ILE A 208 21.98 -16.59 -16.76
N HIS A 209 20.84 -16.84 -16.07
CA HIS A 209 20.68 -18.04 -15.22
C HIS A 209 20.76 -19.36 -16.01
N GLN A 210 20.23 -19.37 -17.22
CA GLN A 210 20.21 -20.57 -18.06
C GLN A 210 21.56 -20.85 -18.74
N ASN A 211 22.43 -19.83 -18.84
CA ASN A 211 23.68 -19.89 -19.59
C ASN A 211 24.88 -19.46 -18.72
N ASN A 212 24.93 -19.94 -17.47
CA ASN A 212 25.97 -19.57 -16.50
C ASN A 212 27.39 -19.71 -17.07
N ASP A 213 27.65 -20.77 -17.83
CA ASP A 213 28.96 -21.06 -18.43
C ASP A 213 29.42 -19.96 -19.39
N VAL A 214 28.47 -19.39 -20.15
CA VAL A 214 28.75 -18.29 -21.09
C VAL A 214 29.24 -17.04 -20.36
N PHE A 215 28.78 -16.84 -19.11
CA PHE A 215 29.07 -15.62 -18.33
C PHE A 215 30.17 -15.79 -17.27
N LYS A 216 30.86 -16.95 -17.21
CA LYS A 216 31.82 -17.32 -16.13
C LYS A 216 31.23 -17.26 -14.73
N ILE A 217 29.97 -17.62 -14.57
CA ILE A 217 29.26 -17.62 -13.30
C ILE A 217 29.42 -19.02 -12.66
N ASN A 218 30.64 -19.38 -12.27
CA ASN A 218 30.99 -20.61 -11.56
C ASN A 218 31.30 -20.36 -10.10
#